data_b82907282a16eb85aca6c1b187192fc0
#
_entry.id   b82907282a16eb85aca6c1b187192fc0
#
_cell.length_a   1.000
_cell.length_b   1.000
_cell.length_c   1.000
_cell.angle_alpha   90.00
_cell.angle_beta   90.00
_cell.angle_gamma   90.00
#
_symmetry.space_group_name_H-M   'P 1'
#
loop_
_entity.id
_entity.type
_entity.pdbx_description
1 polymer ?
#
loop_
_entity_poly.entity_id
_entity_poly.type
_entity_poly.pdbx_seq_one_letter_code
_entity_poly.pdbx_strand_id
1 'polypeptide(L)'
;SLIHDAVSMINSIYSDIERGKEQGQHFQDVQGDIYEYLINEIATSGKNGQFRTPRHIIQFICDLVNPDVNDTICDPACGTGGFLLGAFQRILTRYTPQNKQIVDENGLVRYANSSDAILDVEARKKITQSLFFGYDIDKTMVRIGLMNLMLHGISHPSIEKLDTLSSAYDATKKYSVVMANPPFTGTVSMDDLSEDL
;
A
#
# COMPACT_ATOMS: atom_id res chain seq x y z
N SER A 1 -6.53 31.81 2.63
CA SER A 1 -7.21 31.19 3.79
C SER A 1 -7.25 29.68 3.57
N LEU A 2 -7.28 28.91 4.67
CA LEU A 2 -7.26 27.44 4.64
C LEU A 2 -8.28 26.83 3.66
N ILE A 3 -9.48 27.42 3.57
CA ILE A 3 -10.54 27.00 2.65
C ILE A 3 -10.17 27.32 1.19
N HIS A 4 -9.57 28.46 0.93
CA HIS A 4 -9.14 28.83 -0.42
C HIS A 4 -8.01 27.92 -0.92
N ASP A 5 -7.07 27.60 -0.04
CA ASP A 5 -5.94 26.71 -0.35
C ASP A 5 -6.44 25.28 -0.59
N ALA A 6 -7.41 24.80 0.21
CA ALA A 6 -8.05 23.51 0.00
C ALA A 6 -8.83 23.45 -1.33
N VAL A 7 -9.60 24.48 -1.67
CA VAL A 7 -10.34 24.58 -2.96
C VAL A 7 -9.37 24.63 -4.15
N SER A 8 -8.27 25.39 -4.02
CA SER A 8 -7.25 25.49 -5.07
C SER A 8 -6.56 24.11 -5.29
N MET A 9 -6.27 23.40 -4.21
CA MET A 9 -5.70 22.06 -4.26
C MET A 9 -6.66 21.06 -4.90
N ILE A 10 -7.94 21.06 -4.52
CA ILE A 10 -8.98 20.23 -5.15
C ILE A 10 -9.09 20.52 -6.64
N ASN A 11 -9.06 21.78 -7.06
CA ASN A 11 -9.12 22.15 -8.47
C ASN A 11 -7.88 21.68 -9.26
N SER A 12 -6.68 21.76 -8.67
CA SER A 12 -5.47 21.21 -9.33
C SER A 12 -5.56 19.71 -9.51
N ILE A 13 -6.06 19.00 -8.49
CA ILE A 13 -6.33 17.57 -8.52
C ILE A 13 -7.30 17.19 -9.63
N TYR A 14 -8.40 17.93 -9.78
CA TYR A 14 -9.36 17.70 -10.88
C TYR A 14 -8.72 17.90 -12.26
N SER A 15 -7.88 18.91 -12.41
CA SER A 15 -7.16 19.15 -13.67
C SER A 15 -6.17 18.05 -14.00
N ASP A 16 -5.53 17.45 -13.00
CA ASP A 16 -4.61 16.33 -13.18
C ASP A 16 -5.36 15.03 -13.49
N ILE A 17 -6.54 14.83 -12.90
CA ILE A 17 -7.45 13.72 -13.26
C ILE A 17 -7.90 13.82 -14.72
N GLU A 18 -8.27 15.01 -15.20
CA GLU A 18 -8.67 15.21 -16.60
C GLU A 18 -7.52 14.95 -17.56
N ARG A 19 -6.31 15.44 -17.25
CA ARG A 19 -5.09 15.14 -18.03
C ARG A 19 -4.76 13.66 -18.03
N GLY A 20 -4.88 12.98 -16.89
CA GLY A 20 -4.65 11.55 -16.77
C GLY A 20 -5.60 10.73 -17.65
N LYS A 21 -6.88 11.12 -17.73
CA LYS A 21 -7.85 10.49 -18.64
C LYS A 21 -7.47 10.64 -20.10
N GLU A 22 -6.99 11.80 -20.52
CA GLU A 22 -6.51 12.05 -21.89
C GLU A 22 -5.28 11.21 -22.22
N GLN A 23 -4.46 10.84 -21.21
CA GLN A 23 -3.28 10.00 -21.33
C GLN A 23 -3.57 8.50 -21.17
N GLY A 24 -4.84 8.11 -21.01
CA GLY A 24 -5.26 6.71 -20.86
C GLY A 24 -5.02 6.11 -19.48
N GLN A 25 -4.80 6.94 -18.44
CA GLN A 25 -4.75 6.47 -17.06
C GLN A 25 -6.16 6.14 -16.55
N HIS A 26 -6.27 5.04 -15.81
CA HIS A 26 -7.53 4.70 -15.16
C HIS A 26 -7.81 5.64 -13.98
N PHE A 27 -9.08 5.99 -13.79
CA PHE A 27 -9.55 6.87 -12.72
C PHE A 27 -9.12 6.40 -11.32
N GLN A 28 -9.06 5.08 -11.09
CA GLN A 28 -8.62 4.48 -9.83
C GLN A 28 -7.14 4.76 -9.53
N ASP A 29 -6.27 4.72 -10.53
CA ASP A 29 -4.84 4.99 -10.35
C ASP A 29 -4.61 6.44 -9.93
N VAL A 30 -5.35 7.37 -10.53
CA VAL A 30 -5.28 8.81 -10.19
C VAL A 30 -5.81 9.06 -8.78
N GLN A 31 -6.91 8.43 -8.38
CA GLN A 31 -7.43 8.55 -7.01
C GLN A 31 -6.45 8.02 -5.96
N GLY A 32 -5.82 6.90 -6.23
CA GLY A 32 -4.81 6.31 -5.38
C GLY A 32 -3.59 7.23 -5.21
N ASP A 33 -3.05 7.75 -6.30
CA ASP A 33 -1.90 8.66 -6.29
C ASP A 33 -2.20 9.97 -5.53
N ILE A 34 -3.39 10.54 -5.71
CA ILE A 34 -3.85 11.72 -4.96
C ILE A 34 -3.94 11.42 -3.47
N TYR A 35 -4.53 10.28 -3.10
CA TYR A 35 -4.65 9.89 -1.71
C TYR A 35 -3.28 9.68 -1.07
N GLU A 36 -2.36 9.05 -1.77
CA GLU A 36 -0.99 8.88 -1.31
C GLU A 36 -0.25 10.22 -1.14
N TYR A 37 -0.45 11.16 -2.05
CA TYR A 37 0.06 12.52 -1.91
C TYR A 37 -0.49 13.21 -0.66
N LEU A 38 -1.80 13.16 -0.44
CA LEU A 38 -2.42 13.76 0.75
C LEU A 38 -1.93 13.13 2.04
N ILE A 39 -1.76 11.80 2.09
CA ILE A 39 -1.18 11.12 3.25
C ILE A 39 0.26 11.60 3.48
N ASN A 40 1.06 11.79 2.43
CA ASN A 40 2.41 12.32 2.54
C ASN A 40 2.44 13.72 3.15
N GLU A 41 1.57 14.61 2.69
CA GLU A 41 1.46 15.98 3.21
C GLU A 41 1.03 16.01 4.70
N ILE A 42 0.05 15.19 5.06
CA ILE A 42 -0.40 15.06 6.45
C ILE A 42 0.72 14.47 7.31
N ALA A 43 1.44 13.49 6.81
CA ALA A 43 2.54 12.85 7.50
C ALA A 43 3.73 13.79 7.73
N THR A 44 4.07 14.64 6.77
CA THR A 44 5.14 15.63 6.91
C THR A 44 4.80 16.76 7.86
N SER A 45 3.51 17.09 8.02
CA SER A 45 3.03 18.15 8.91
C SER A 45 2.75 17.69 10.35
N GLY A 46 2.77 16.39 10.65
CA GLY A 46 2.39 15.83 11.96
C GLY A 46 3.45 14.93 12.60
N LYS A 47 3.28 14.65 13.90
CA LYS A 47 4.17 13.77 14.68
C LYS A 47 4.21 12.32 14.18
N ASN A 48 3.24 11.89 13.40
CA ASN A 48 3.07 10.49 12.93
C ASN A 48 3.71 10.22 11.56
N GLY A 49 4.33 11.22 10.92
CA GLY A 49 4.96 11.08 9.60
C GLY A 49 6.39 10.59 9.58
N GLN A 50 7.02 10.47 10.76
CA GLN A 50 8.46 10.23 10.88
C GLN A 50 8.92 8.82 10.47
N PHE A 51 8.02 7.86 10.26
CA PHE A 51 8.37 6.45 10.08
C PHE A 51 7.91 5.85 8.75
N ARG A 52 7.49 6.67 7.81
CA ARG A 52 7.07 6.15 6.50
C ARG A 52 8.28 5.77 5.65
N THR A 53 8.29 4.53 5.17
CA THR A 53 9.34 4.07 4.24
C THR A 53 9.20 4.80 2.91
N PRO A 54 10.28 5.42 2.39
CA PRO A 54 10.27 6.07 1.08
C PRO A 54 9.87 5.11 -0.04
N ARG A 55 9.12 5.60 -1.03
CA ARG A 55 8.54 4.80 -2.11
C ARG A 55 9.59 3.99 -2.90
N HIS A 56 10.72 4.61 -3.21
CA HIS A 56 11.81 3.93 -3.93
C HIS A 56 12.44 2.78 -3.12
N ILE A 57 12.47 2.88 -1.79
CA ILE A 57 12.96 1.79 -0.90
C ILE A 57 11.93 0.65 -0.89
N ILE A 58 10.63 0.97 -0.77
CA ILE A 58 9.56 -0.04 -0.87
C ILE A 58 9.67 -0.79 -2.18
N GLN A 59 9.79 -0.08 -3.30
CA GLN A 59 9.90 -0.70 -4.62
C GLN A 59 11.15 -1.57 -4.73
N PHE A 60 12.31 -1.09 -4.28
CA PHE A 60 13.55 -1.86 -4.29
C PHE A 60 13.39 -3.18 -3.50
N ILE A 61 12.79 -3.13 -2.31
CA ILE A 61 12.52 -4.33 -1.51
C ILE A 61 11.55 -5.27 -2.23
N CYS A 62 10.46 -4.75 -2.80
CA CYS A 62 9.50 -5.54 -3.56
C CYS A 62 10.13 -6.16 -4.82
N ASP A 63 11.06 -5.48 -5.48
CA ASP A 63 11.79 -6.02 -6.63
C ASP A 63 12.73 -7.16 -6.23
N LEU A 64 13.40 -7.06 -5.08
CA LEU A 64 14.26 -8.11 -4.54
C LEU A 64 13.47 -9.34 -4.09
N VAL A 65 12.39 -9.12 -3.36
CA VAL A 65 11.51 -10.21 -2.87
C VAL A 65 10.74 -10.85 -4.02
N ASN A 66 10.37 -10.05 -5.03
CA ASN A 66 9.69 -10.47 -6.26
C ASN A 66 8.42 -11.31 -6.00
N PRO A 67 7.46 -10.82 -5.22
CA PRO A 67 6.25 -11.56 -4.87
C PRO A 67 5.41 -11.95 -6.09
N ASP A 68 4.63 -13.03 -5.94
CA ASP A 68 3.79 -13.61 -6.99
C ASP A 68 2.33 -13.77 -6.55
N VAL A 69 1.44 -14.05 -7.49
CA VAL A 69 0.00 -14.31 -7.26
C VAL A 69 -0.29 -15.54 -6.40
N ASN A 70 0.70 -16.40 -6.17
CA ASN A 70 0.56 -17.57 -5.32
C ASN A 70 1.07 -17.35 -3.90
N ASP A 71 1.62 -16.16 -3.62
CA ASP A 71 2.09 -15.80 -2.30
C ASP A 71 0.94 -15.35 -1.39
N THR A 72 1.18 -15.43 -0.09
CA THR A 72 0.44 -14.73 0.95
C THR A 72 1.39 -13.71 1.57
N ILE A 73 1.05 -12.44 1.47
CA ILE A 73 1.94 -11.32 1.77
C ILE A 73 1.46 -10.60 3.02
N CYS A 74 2.34 -10.49 4.00
CA CYS A 74 2.03 -9.85 5.28
C CYS A 74 2.95 -8.66 5.57
N ASP A 75 2.37 -7.61 6.12
CA ASP A 75 3.09 -6.54 6.80
C ASP A 75 2.57 -6.44 8.25
N PRO A 76 3.35 -6.93 9.23
CA PRO A 76 2.94 -6.97 10.64
C PRO A 76 2.97 -5.59 11.34
N ALA A 77 3.44 -4.54 10.68
CA ALA A 77 3.46 -3.16 11.18
C ALA A 77 3.14 -2.20 10.02
N CYS A 78 1.97 -2.40 9.40
CA CYS A 78 1.73 -1.95 8.03
C CYS A 78 1.55 -0.43 7.87
N GLY A 79 1.25 0.31 8.93
CA GLY A 79 1.03 1.75 8.85
C GLY A 79 -0.02 2.09 7.78
N THR A 80 0.39 2.84 6.77
CA THR A 80 -0.47 3.24 5.64
C THR A 80 -0.58 2.16 4.54
N GLY A 81 -0.04 0.97 4.75
CA GLY A 81 -0.08 -0.14 3.79
C GLY A 81 0.94 -0.05 2.66
N GLY A 82 2.02 0.72 2.86
CA GLY A 82 3.00 1.00 1.81
C GLY A 82 3.65 -0.25 1.20
N PHE A 83 4.11 -1.21 2.00
CA PHE A 83 4.69 -2.46 1.50
C PHE A 83 3.67 -3.34 0.80
N LEU A 84 2.44 -3.41 1.31
CA LEU A 84 1.36 -4.18 0.67
C LEU A 84 1.01 -3.59 -0.70
N LEU A 85 0.94 -2.26 -0.78
CA LEU A 85 0.74 -1.56 -2.05
C LEU A 85 1.91 -1.77 -3.01
N GLY A 86 3.15 -1.68 -2.53
CA GLY A 86 4.34 -1.94 -3.33
C GLY A 86 4.36 -3.36 -3.91
N ALA A 87 4.03 -4.37 -3.09
CA ALA A 87 3.89 -5.75 -3.53
C ALA A 87 2.78 -5.91 -4.60
N PHE A 88 1.61 -5.29 -4.38
CA PHE A 88 0.54 -5.26 -5.35
C PHE A 88 0.99 -4.68 -6.69
N GLN A 89 1.64 -3.52 -6.66
CA GLN A 89 2.18 -2.87 -7.86
C GLN A 89 3.25 -3.72 -8.55
N ARG A 90 4.12 -4.40 -7.79
CA ARG A 90 5.14 -5.30 -8.34
C ARG A 90 4.52 -6.49 -9.08
N ILE A 91 3.50 -7.12 -8.47
CA ILE A 91 2.78 -8.24 -9.09
C ILE A 91 2.09 -7.76 -10.38
N LEU A 92 1.37 -6.64 -10.35
CA LEU A 92 0.72 -6.10 -11.55
C LEU A 92 1.73 -5.76 -12.66
N THR A 93 2.86 -5.16 -12.32
CA THR A 93 3.92 -4.84 -13.27
C THR A 93 4.47 -6.09 -13.95
N ARG A 94 4.65 -7.18 -13.21
CA ARG A 94 5.12 -8.47 -13.73
C ARG A 94 4.18 -9.05 -14.79
N TYR A 95 2.87 -8.90 -14.61
CA TYR A 95 1.85 -9.40 -15.55
C TYR A 95 1.46 -8.40 -16.63
N THR A 96 1.96 -7.18 -16.57
CA THR A 96 1.72 -6.14 -17.57
C THR A 96 2.76 -6.22 -18.69
N PRO A 97 2.36 -6.33 -19.97
CA PRO A 97 3.29 -6.29 -21.11
C PRO A 97 4.18 -5.05 -21.06
N GLN A 98 5.45 -5.17 -21.41
CA GLN A 98 6.43 -4.07 -21.34
C GLN A 98 5.99 -2.80 -22.06
N ASN A 99 5.32 -2.94 -23.21
CA ASN A 99 4.79 -1.80 -23.96
C ASN A 99 3.60 -1.09 -23.31
N LYS A 100 3.09 -1.62 -22.20
CA LYS A 100 2.02 -1.02 -21.38
C LYS A 100 2.51 -0.59 -20.00
N GLN A 101 3.79 -0.79 -19.70
CA GLN A 101 4.38 -0.30 -18.46
C GLN A 101 4.73 1.18 -18.61
N ILE A 102 4.56 1.93 -17.53
CA ILE A 102 4.92 3.35 -17.46
C ILE A 102 6.14 3.49 -16.56
N VAL A 103 7.11 4.28 -17.02
CA VAL A 103 8.25 4.70 -16.19
C VAL A 103 7.97 6.13 -15.74
N ASP A 104 7.92 6.36 -14.43
CA ASP A 104 7.71 7.70 -13.90
C ASP A 104 8.99 8.57 -14.00
N GLU A 105 8.87 9.86 -13.63
CA GLU A 105 9.96 10.83 -13.66
C GLU A 105 11.19 10.44 -12.82
N ASN A 106 11.01 9.54 -11.83
CA ASN A 106 12.05 9.02 -10.97
C ASN A 106 12.65 7.70 -11.49
N GLY A 107 12.23 7.24 -12.67
CA GLY A 107 12.68 5.99 -13.27
C GLY A 107 12.00 4.74 -12.67
N LEU A 108 10.96 4.90 -11.85
CA LEU A 108 10.22 3.79 -11.28
C LEU A 108 9.25 3.22 -12.31
N VAL A 109 9.29 1.91 -12.50
CA VAL A 109 8.39 1.22 -13.41
C VAL A 109 7.02 1.07 -12.77
N ARG A 110 5.99 1.60 -13.42
CA ARG A 110 4.59 1.44 -13.05
C ARG A 110 3.86 0.67 -14.13
N TYR A 111 2.82 -0.04 -13.75
CA TYR A 111 1.89 -0.61 -14.72
C TYR A 111 0.92 0.47 -15.22
N ALA A 112 0.60 0.40 -16.51
CA ALA A 112 -0.30 1.38 -17.15
C ALA A 112 -1.79 1.09 -16.93
N ASN A 113 -2.15 -0.05 -16.33
CA ASN A 113 -3.54 -0.45 -16.15
C ASN A 113 -3.72 -1.18 -14.82
N SER A 114 -4.91 -1.03 -14.26
CA SER A 114 -5.44 -1.82 -13.16
C SER A 114 -5.35 -3.33 -13.45
N SER A 115 -5.79 -4.14 -12.50
CA SER A 115 -5.88 -5.60 -12.60
C SER A 115 -6.46 -6.17 -13.91
N ASP A 116 -7.03 -5.33 -14.78
CA ASP A 116 -7.55 -5.71 -16.09
C ASP A 116 -6.48 -6.18 -17.08
N ALA A 117 -5.22 -5.86 -16.83
CA ALA A 117 -4.09 -6.40 -17.60
C ALA A 117 -3.86 -7.89 -17.34
N ILE A 118 -4.37 -8.42 -16.24
CA ILE A 118 -4.24 -9.82 -15.86
C ILE A 118 -5.38 -10.59 -16.52
N LEU A 119 -5.05 -11.42 -17.51
CA LEU A 119 -6.02 -12.19 -18.29
C LEU A 119 -6.67 -13.32 -17.49
N ASP A 120 -5.96 -13.86 -16.49
CA ASP A 120 -6.48 -14.93 -15.64
C ASP A 120 -7.42 -14.36 -14.57
N VAL A 121 -8.69 -14.76 -14.63
CA VAL A 121 -9.75 -14.31 -13.71
C VAL A 121 -9.47 -14.72 -12.26
N GLU A 122 -8.93 -15.92 -12.03
CA GLU A 122 -8.61 -16.42 -10.69
C GLU A 122 -7.42 -15.66 -10.09
N ALA A 123 -6.37 -15.42 -10.87
CA ALA A 123 -5.24 -14.60 -10.45
C ALA A 123 -5.68 -13.17 -10.10
N ARG A 124 -6.53 -12.57 -10.93
CA ARG A 124 -7.12 -11.24 -10.67
C ARG A 124 -7.89 -11.20 -9.35
N LYS A 125 -8.74 -12.19 -9.12
CA LYS A 125 -9.50 -12.29 -7.88
C LYS A 125 -8.59 -12.43 -6.67
N LYS A 126 -7.57 -13.28 -6.73
CA LYS A 126 -6.57 -13.42 -5.65
C LYS A 126 -5.90 -12.08 -5.34
N ILE A 127 -5.34 -11.41 -6.35
CA ILE A 127 -4.60 -10.15 -6.20
C ILE A 127 -5.48 -9.07 -5.58
N THR A 128 -6.75 -9.00 -5.92
CA THR A 128 -7.64 -7.93 -5.44
C THR A 128 -8.34 -8.27 -4.12
N GLN A 129 -8.31 -9.51 -3.64
CA GLN A 129 -9.17 -9.92 -2.52
C GLN A 129 -8.48 -10.72 -1.40
N SER A 130 -7.37 -11.41 -1.67
CA SER A 130 -6.91 -12.44 -0.72
C SER A 130 -5.41 -12.60 -0.52
N LEU A 131 -4.58 -11.78 -1.15
CA LEU A 131 -3.12 -11.91 -1.04
C LEU A 131 -2.51 -11.10 0.10
N PHE A 132 -3.13 -9.98 0.49
CA PHE A 132 -2.49 -8.95 1.30
C PHE A 132 -3.09 -8.90 2.70
N PHE A 133 -2.21 -9.03 3.70
CA PHE A 133 -2.55 -9.02 5.11
C PHE A 133 -1.72 -7.96 5.83
N GLY A 134 -2.34 -7.10 6.60
CA GLY A 134 -1.67 -6.06 7.37
C GLY A 134 -2.15 -6.00 8.81
N TYR A 135 -1.25 -5.61 9.69
CA TYR A 135 -1.57 -5.38 11.09
C TYR A 135 -0.98 -4.05 11.54
N ASP A 136 -1.71 -3.34 12.38
CA ASP A 136 -1.20 -2.13 13.04
C ASP A 136 -1.91 -1.93 14.38
N ILE A 137 -1.21 -1.37 15.35
CA ILE A 137 -1.76 -1.04 16.66
C ILE A 137 -2.64 0.21 16.65
N ASP A 138 -2.38 1.12 15.68
CA ASP A 138 -3.13 2.37 15.56
C ASP A 138 -4.33 2.21 14.63
N LYS A 139 -5.52 2.37 15.22
CA LYS A 139 -6.79 2.33 14.47
C LYS A 139 -6.85 3.34 13.32
N THR A 140 -6.18 4.48 13.44
CA THR A 140 -6.13 5.49 12.37
C THR A 140 -5.30 4.98 11.20
N MET A 141 -4.13 4.38 11.48
CA MET A 141 -3.29 3.76 10.46
C MET A 141 -4.00 2.63 9.73
N VAL A 142 -4.71 1.76 10.47
CA VAL A 142 -5.54 0.71 9.86
C VAL A 142 -6.56 1.28 8.87
N ARG A 143 -7.28 2.35 9.24
CA ARG A 143 -8.26 3.00 8.36
C ARG A 143 -7.61 3.62 7.12
N ILE A 144 -6.50 4.31 7.32
CA ILE A 144 -5.74 4.93 6.23
C ILE A 144 -5.22 3.85 5.27
N GLY A 145 -4.62 2.78 5.81
CA GLY A 145 -4.11 1.67 5.01
C GLY A 145 -5.21 0.97 4.21
N LEU A 146 -6.36 0.68 4.83
CA LEU A 146 -7.52 0.12 4.13
C LEU A 146 -7.95 1.01 2.97
N MET A 147 -8.12 2.32 3.20
CA MET A 147 -8.50 3.26 2.14
C MET A 147 -7.44 3.34 1.05
N ASN A 148 -6.15 3.37 1.42
CA ASN A 148 -5.05 3.41 0.46
C ASN A 148 -5.08 2.20 -0.48
N LEU A 149 -5.18 1.00 0.06
CA LEU A 149 -5.24 -0.23 -0.75
C LEU A 149 -6.50 -0.29 -1.63
N MET A 150 -7.66 0.11 -1.08
CA MET A 150 -8.92 0.14 -1.84
C MET A 150 -8.88 1.11 -3.02
N LEU A 151 -8.34 2.30 -2.83
CA LEU A 151 -8.22 3.32 -3.89
C LEU A 151 -7.26 2.89 -5.00
N HIS A 152 -6.32 1.99 -4.71
CA HIS A 152 -5.42 1.40 -5.69
C HIS A 152 -5.93 0.09 -6.31
N GLY A 153 -7.18 -0.32 -6.02
CA GLY A 153 -7.82 -1.44 -6.70
C GLY A 153 -7.81 -2.78 -5.94
N ILE A 154 -7.32 -2.82 -4.70
CA ILE A 154 -7.51 -3.98 -3.82
C ILE A 154 -8.89 -3.87 -3.18
N SER A 155 -9.87 -4.60 -3.70
CA SER A 155 -11.27 -4.43 -3.32
C SER A 155 -11.61 -4.93 -1.92
N HIS A 156 -10.85 -5.90 -1.40
CA HIS A 156 -11.06 -6.47 -0.06
C HIS A 156 -9.71 -6.61 0.67
N PRO A 157 -9.06 -5.49 1.04
CA PRO A 157 -7.80 -5.56 1.78
C PRO A 157 -8.05 -6.06 3.20
N SER A 158 -7.17 -6.95 3.70
CA SER A 158 -7.21 -7.45 5.07
C SER A 158 -6.19 -6.70 5.92
N ILE A 159 -6.60 -5.58 6.52
CA ILE A 159 -5.81 -4.87 7.54
C ILE A 159 -6.59 -4.87 8.85
N GLU A 160 -5.96 -5.39 9.89
CA GLU A 160 -6.56 -5.54 11.21
C GLU A 160 -5.83 -4.72 12.26
N LYS A 161 -6.59 -4.19 13.23
CA LYS A 161 -5.99 -3.58 14.41
C LYS A 161 -5.54 -4.68 15.37
N LEU A 162 -4.25 -4.93 15.43
CA LEU A 162 -3.67 -5.95 16.28
C LEU A 162 -2.20 -5.62 16.57
N ASP A 163 -1.76 -5.85 17.79
CA ASP A 163 -0.35 -5.90 18.14
C ASP A 163 0.19 -7.31 17.84
N THR A 164 1.03 -7.41 16.84
CA THR A 164 1.60 -8.68 16.37
C THR A 164 2.66 -9.27 17.31
N LEU A 165 3.10 -8.51 18.31
CA LEU A 165 3.99 -8.98 19.37
C LEU A 165 3.20 -9.51 20.58
N SER A 166 1.90 -9.25 20.64
CA SER A 166 1.07 -9.65 21.77
C SER A 166 0.62 -11.11 21.66
N SER A 167 0.29 -11.70 22.82
CA SER A 167 -0.31 -13.04 22.92
C SER A 167 -1.67 -13.17 22.21
N ALA A 168 -2.28 -12.06 21.80
CA ALA A 168 -3.50 -12.06 20.99
C ALA A 168 -3.27 -12.40 19.52
N TYR A 169 -2.02 -12.32 19.06
CA TYR A 169 -1.68 -12.67 17.68
C TYR A 169 -1.65 -14.20 17.52
N ASP A 170 -2.35 -14.69 16.51
CA ASP A 170 -2.33 -16.11 16.16
C ASP A 170 -1.04 -16.45 15.39
N ALA A 171 -0.01 -16.89 16.12
CA ALA A 171 1.28 -17.32 15.58
C ALA A 171 1.19 -18.53 14.63
N THR A 172 0.04 -19.22 14.56
CA THR A 172 -0.16 -20.32 13.60
C THR A 172 -0.40 -19.83 12.19
N LYS A 173 -0.76 -18.55 12.00
CA LYS A 173 -0.87 -17.92 10.68
C LYS A 173 0.49 -17.93 9.98
N LYS A 174 0.51 -18.39 8.75
CA LYS A 174 1.74 -18.46 7.95
C LYS A 174 1.60 -17.66 6.68
N TYR A 175 2.63 -16.87 6.39
CA TYR A 175 2.73 -16.07 5.17
C TYR A 175 3.99 -16.49 4.42
N SER A 176 3.91 -16.55 3.09
CA SER A 176 5.08 -16.88 2.27
C SER A 176 6.03 -15.69 2.12
N VAL A 177 5.51 -14.48 2.23
CA VAL A 177 6.27 -13.24 2.16
C VAL A 177 5.89 -12.33 3.34
N VAL A 178 6.89 -11.87 4.08
CA VAL A 178 6.72 -10.86 5.13
C VAL A 178 7.66 -9.69 4.82
N MET A 179 7.09 -8.49 4.76
CA MET A 179 7.84 -7.24 4.56
C MET A 179 7.36 -6.23 5.60
N ALA A 180 8.31 -5.64 6.33
CA ALA A 180 7.98 -4.70 7.38
C ALA A 180 9.06 -3.63 7.57
N ASN A 181 8.62 -2.47 8.01
CA ASN A 181 9.47 -1.46 8.65
C ASN A 181 8.91 -1.19 10.06
N PRO A 182 9.26 -2.00 11.06
CA PRO A 182 8.71 -1.88 12.40
C PRO A 182 9.21 -0.58 13.07
N PRO A 183 8.49 -0.06 14.06
CA PRO A 183 8.92 1.12 14.81
C PRO A 183 10.27 0.88 15.50
N PHE A 184 11.15 1.89 15.47
CA PHE A 184 12.51 1.81 16.04
C PHE A 184 12.53 2.04 17.56
N THR A 185 11.44 2.53 18.13
CA THR A 185 11.31 2.87 19.55
C THR A 185 9.94 2.44 20.04
N GLY A 186 9.88 1.96 21.26
CA GLY A 186 8.65 1.59 21.95
C GLY A 186 8.98 0.84 23.21
N THR A 187 8.05 0.84 24.16
CA THR A 187 8.11 0.00 25.36
C THR A 187 7.08 -1.11 25.18
N VAL A 188 7.53 -2.33 25.19
CA VAL A 188 6.64 -3.51 25.19
C VAL A 188 6.58 -4.03 26.61
N SER A 189 5.37 -4.23 27.14
CA SER A 189 5.20 -4.87 28.45
C SER A 189 5.55 -6.36 28.30
N MET A 190 6.42 -6.86 29.17
CA MET A 190 6.78 -8.28 29.18
C MET A 190 5.57 -9.18 29.42
N ASP A 191 4.54 -8.66 30.11
CA ASP A 191 3.31 -9.41 30.43
C ASP A 191 2.39 -9.57 29.21
N ASP A 192 2.58 -8.75 28.16
CA ASP A 192 1.77 -8.75 26.93
C ASP A 192 2.45 -9.50 25.77
N LEU A 193 3.70 -9.93 25.94
CA LEU A 193 4.43 -10.65 24.91
C LEU A 193 3.92 -12.07 24.72
N SER A 194 3.96 -12.54 23.49
CA SER A 194 3.78 -13.95 23.18
C SER A 194 4.94 -14.77 23.75
N GLU A 195 4.64 -15.95 24.31
CA GLU A 195 5.66 -16.89 24.81
C GLU A 195 6.57 -17.44 23.68
N ASP A 196 6.17 -17.27 22.41
CA ASP A 196 6.90 -17.75 21.22
C ASP A 196 7.90 -16.71 20.65
N LEU A 197 8.04 -15.56 21.32
CA LEU A 197 9.04 -14.53 21.02
C LEU A 197 10.22 -14.63 21.96
#